data_688c7a2ceeddacef71ee324205b3206d
#
_entry.id   688c7a2ceeddacef71ee324205b3206d
#
_cell.length_a   1.000
_cell.length_b   1.000
_cell.length_c   1.000
_cell.angle_alpha   90.00
_cell.angle_beta   90.00
_cell.angle_gamma   90.00
#
_symmetry.space_group_name_H-M   'P 1'
#
loop_
_entity.id
_entity.type
_entity.pdbx_description
1 polymer ?
#
loop_
_entity_poly.entity_id
_entity_poly.type
_entity_poly.pdbx_seq_one_letter_code
_entity_poly.pdbx_strand_id
1 'polypeptide(L)'
;KKIYYGIKTGLNEAFVIDEETKKKLIQEDKRSAEIIKPFLGGRDIKRFQPLQSNSYLIMFPKGFTNQKGSNPRNAWKWLEENYTSLAEYLKPFEEKGKKRSDQGDYWWELRACDYLDEFDNAKLMLPDIALRMQASYNDSGFYCVNTAYIIPKADKYLLGLLNSQLIQFLYAKMSSSIQGGYLRFI
;
A
#
# COMPACT_ATOMS: atom_id res chain seq x y z
N LYS A 1 -15.69 -6.16 12.92
CA LYS A 1 -14.29 -6.09 12.44
C LYS A 1 -13.97 -4.64 12.04
N LYS A 2 -12.74 -4.19 12.24
CA LYS A 2 -12.30 -2.86 11.82
C LYS A 2 -11.97 -2.88 10.32
N ILE A 3 -12.19 -1.75 9.65
CA ILE A 3 -11.83 -1.52 8.25
C ILE A 3 -10.78 -0.42 8.26
N TYR A 4 -9.72 -0.60 7.47
CA TYR A 4 -8.63 0.36 7.39
C TYR A 4 -8.37 0.77 5.95
N TYR A 5 -7.92 2.01 5.76
CA TYR A 5 -7.48 2.52 4.47
C TYR A 5 -6.15 1.90 4.04
N GLY A 6 -5.93 1.86 2.73
CA GLY A 6 -4.61 1.61 2.18
C GLY A 6 -3.60 2.74 2.47
N ILE A 7 -2.36 2.49 2.12
CA ILE A 7 -1.23 3.37 2.36
C ILE A 7 -1.31 4.62 1.47
N LYS A 8 -1.03 5.77 2.05
CA LYS A 8 -0.92 7.03 1.33
C LYS A 8 0.55 7.46 1.29
N THR A 9 1.11 7.52 0.08
CA THR A 9 2.53 7.87 -0.11
C THR A 9 2.77 9.39 -0.16
N GLY A 10 1.78 10.14 -0.64
CA GLY A 10 1.93 11.57 -0.94
C GLY A 10 2.81 11.87 -2.16
N LEU A 11 3.49 10.85 -2.73
CA LEU A 11 4.36 10.99 -3.91
C LEU A 11 4.53 9.61 -4.59
N ASN A 12 3.50 9.15 -5.30
CA ASN A 12 3.51 7.83 -5.91
C ASN A 12 4.67 7.63 -6.88
N GLU A 13 5.08 8.66 -7.63
CA GLU A 13 6.19 8.57 -8.59
C GLU A 13 7.54 8.19 -7.97
N ALA A 14 7.74 8.45 -6.67
CA ALA A 14 8.94 8.08 -5.95
C ALA A 14 8.81 6.73 -5.21
N PHE A 15 7.62 6.40 -4.73
CA PHE A 15 7.43 5.26 -3.82
C PHE A 15 6.76 4.05 -4.46
N VAL A 16 6.12 4.21 -5.63
CA VAL A 16 5.49 3.10 -6.35
C VAL A 16 6.31 2.81 -7.61
N ILE A 17 6.86 1.61 -7.66
CA ILE A 17 7.78 1.15 -8.71
C ILE A 17 7.19 -0.07 -9.43
N ASP A 18 7.66 -0.33 -10.63
CA ASP A 18 7.33 -1.51 -11.42
C ASP A 18 8.26 -2.70 -11.11
N GLU A 19 7.97 -3.84 -11.75
CA GLU A 19 8.73 -5.07 -11.58
C GLU A 19 10.18 -4.95 -12.06
N GLU A 20 10.43 -4.19 -13.12
CA GLU A 20 11.78 -4.00 -13.68
C GLU A 20 12.65 -3.19 -12.71
N THR A 21 12.13 -2.06 -12.23
CA THR A 21 12.80 -1.23 -11.24
C THR A 21 13.06 -2.00 -9.95
N LYS A 22 12.09 -2.77 -9.46
CA LYS A 22 12.27 -3.63 -8.28
C LYS A 22 13.42 -4.61 -8.48
N LYS A 23 13.43 -5.34 -9.61
CA LYS A 23 14.49 -6.30 -9.90
C LYS A 23 15.87 -5.66 -9.91
N LYS A 24 15.99 -4.50 -10.55
CA LYS A 24 17.24 -3.73 -10.61
C LYS A 24 17.70 -3.36 -9.20
N LEU A 25 16.84 -2.72 -8.39
CA LEU A 25 17.18 -2.29 -7.04
C LEU A 25 17.62 -3.44 -6.12
N ILE A 26 16.95 -4.59 -6.21
CA ILE A 26 17.30 -5.78 -5.41
C ILE A 26 18.60 -6.44 -5.92
N GLN A 27 18.86 -6.40 -7.23
CA GLN A 27 20.10 -6.92 -7.81
C GLN A 27 21.31 -6.08 -7.36
N GLU A 28 21.17 -4.76 -7.32
CA GLU A 28 22.21 -3.82 -6.89
C GLU A 28 22.43 -3.86 -5.37
N ASP A 29 21.36 -3.97 -4.58
CA ASP A 29 21.43 -4.12 -3.12
C ASP A 29 20.34 -5.07 -2.60
N LYS A 30 20.74 -6.28 -2.22
CA LYS A 30 19.82 -7.34 -1.74
C LYS A 30 18.99 -6.91 -0.52
N ARG A 31 19.48 -5.97 0.30
CA ARG A 31 18.75 -5.45 1.46
C ARG A 31 17.48 -4.70 1.06
N SER A 32 17.44 -4.17 -0.16
CA SER A 32 16.24 -3.51 -0.70
C SER A 32 15.00 -4.41 -0.72
N ALA A 33 15.19 -5.74 -0.75
CA ALA A 33 14.08 -6.69 -0.77
C ALA A 33 13.20 -6.63 0.50
N GLU A 34 13.75 -6.26 1.65
CA GLU A 34 12.97 -6.14 2.89
C GLU A 34 12.04 -4.91 2.89
N ILE A 35 12.44 -3.89 2.13
CA ILE A 35 11.74 -2.59 2.05
C ILE A 35 10.70 -2.57 0.94
N ILE A 36 10.89 -3.36 -0.12
CA ILE A 36 10.01 -3.37 -1.29
C ILE A 36 8.89 -4.39 -1.07
N LYS A 37 7.63 -3.89 -1.00
CA LYS A 37 6.43 -4.71 -0.75
C LYS A 37 5.56 -4.81 -2.01
N PRO A 38 4.93 -5.97 -2.29
CA PRO A 38 3.96 -6.05 -3.37
C PRO A 38 2.79 -5.10 -3.11
N PHE A 39 2.39 -4.35 -4.13
CA PHE A 39 1.46 -3.23 -3.97
C PHE A 39 0.40 -3.21 -5.05
N LEU A 40 -0.84 -2.85 -4.71
CA LEU A 40 -1.93 -2.77 -5.66
C LEU A 40 -2.86 -1.57 -5.39
N GLY A 41 -3.58 -1.18 -6.43
CA GLY A 41 -4.64 -0.20 -6.36
C GLY A 41 -6.03 -0.83 -6.27
N GLY A 42 -7.04 -0.02 -6.01
CA GLY A 42 -8.43 -0.49 -5.97
C GLY A 42 -8.89 -1.13 -7.30
N ARG A 43 -8.33 -0.72 -8.43
CA ARG A 43 -8.65 -1.28 -9.76
C ARG A 43 -8.17 -2.72 -9.95
N ASP A 44 -7.16 -3.15 -9.19
CA ASP A 44 -6.56 -4.49 -9.26
C ASP A 44 -7.37 -5.52 -8.47
N ILE A 45 -8.26 -5.05 -7.58
CA ILE A 45 -9.11 -5.90 -6.76
C ILE A 45 -10.34 -6.31 -7.57
N LYS A 46 -10.46 -7.60 -7.83
CA LYS A 46 -11.57 -8.19 -8.59
C LYS A 46 -12.18 -9.35 -7.80
N ARG A 47 -13.53 -9.44 -7.78
CA ARG A 47 -14.19 -10.59 -7.15
C ARG A 47 -13.88 -11.88 -7.91
N PHE A 48 -13.68 -12.97 -7.16
CA PHE A 48 -13.43 -14.31 -7.71
C PHE A 48 -12.17 -14.46 -8.57
N GLN A 49 -11.24 -13.52 -8.44
CA GLN A 49 -9.94 -13.57 -9.10
C GLN A 49 -8.82 -13.45 -8.06
N PRO A 50 -7.70 -14.14 -8.25
CA PRO A 50 -6.52 -13.92 -7.43
C PRO A 50 -6.01 -12.49 -7.62
N LEU A 51 -5.47 -11.92 -6.54
CA LEU A 51 -4.83 -10.62 -6.62
C LEU A 51 -3.52 -10.73 -7.43
N GLN A 52 -3.35 -9.82 -8.36
CA GLN A 52 -2.16 -9.70 -9.18
C GLN A 52 -1.82 -8.22 -9.35
N SER A 53 -0.57 -7.89 -9.24
CA SER A 53 -0.06 -6.55 -9.54
C SER A 53 1.40 -6.65 -9.93
N ASN A 54 1.81 -5.77 -10.85
CA ASN A 54 3.20 -5.54 -11.23
C ASN A 54 3.75 -4.27 -10.58
N SER A 55 3.07 -3.76 -9.55
CA SER A 55 3.47 -2.58 -8.80
C SER A 55 4.00 -2.98 -7.42
N TYR A 56 4.97 -2.23 -6.94
CA TYR A 56 5.63 -2.43 -5.65
C TYR A 56 5.77 -1.11 -4.93
N LEU A 57 5.71 -1.17 -3.60
CA LEU A 57 5.85 -0.01 -2.72
C LEU A 57 7.23 -0.03 -2.05
N ILE A 58 7.97 1.06 -2.17
CA ILE A 58 9.13 1.33 -1.32
C ILE A 58 8.58 1.76 0.04
N MET A 59 8.74 0.89 1.05
CA MET A 59 8.07 0.98 2.33
C MET A 59 9.07 1.21 3.48
N PHE A 60 9.48 2.45 3.67
CA PHE A 60 10.14 2.87 4.91
C PHE A 60 9.07 3.40 5.86
N PRO A 61 8.68 2.67 6.91
CA PRO A 61 7.71 3.16 7.89
C PRO A 61 8.28 4.32 8.70
N LYS A 62 7.41 5.15 9.25
CA LYS A 62 7.83 6.24 10.13
C LYS A 62 8.71 5.70 11.28
N GLY A 63 9.84 6.35 11.51
CA GLY A 63 10.78 6.01 12.58
C GLY A 63 11.71 4.84 12.25
N PHE A 64 11.58 4.20 11.09
CA PHE A 64 12.43 3.07 10.69
C PHE A 64 13.92 3.42 10.76
N THR A 65 14.29 4.56 10.20
CA THR A 65 15.69 5.02 10.14
C THR A 65 16.27 5.23 11.54
N ASN A 66 15.51 5.85 12.44
CA ASN A 66 15.93 6.07 13.82
C ASN A 66 16.03 4.77 14.64
N GLN A 67 15.08 3.84 14.44
CA GLN A 67 15.08 2.54 15.12
C GLN A 67 16.27 1.67 14.74
N LYS A 68 16.77 1.79 13.51
CA LYS A 68 17.94 1.06 13.02
C LYS A 68 19.27 1.70 13.48
N GLY A 69 19.23 2.71 14.35
CA GLY A 69 20.41 3.28 15.02
C GLY A 69 21.06 4.44 14.28
N SER A 70 20.36 5.13 13.37
CA SER A 70 20.89 6.32 12.73
C SER A 70 20.92 7.51 13.70
N ASN A 71 21.98 8.33 13.59
CA ASN A 71 21.97 9.66 14.20
C ASN A 71 21.13 10.60 13.30
N PRO A 72 20.18 11.39 13.84
CA PRO A 72 19.36 12.30 13.05
C PRO A 72 20.14 13.24 12.12
N ARG A 73 21.34 13.66 12.55
CA ARG A 73 22.21 14.54 11.74
C ARG A 73 22.81 13.85 10.50
N ASN A 74 22.87 12.51 10.50
CA ASN A 74 23.49 11.69 9.46
C ASN A 74 22.53 10.68 8.86
N ALA A 75 21.21 10.87 9.02
CA ALA A 75 20.20 9.90 8.63
C ALA A 75 20.23 9.56 7.11
N TRP A 76 20.47 10.56 6.24
CA TRP A 76 20.62 10.32 4.81
C TRP A 76 21.87 9.47 4.51
N LYS A 77 22.99 9.81 5.11
CA LYS A 77 24.24 9.04 4.95
C LYS A 77 24.06 7.60 5.43
N TRP A 78 23.33 7.40 6.54
CA TRP A 78 22.98 6.07 7.01
C TRP A 78 22.15 5.30 5.96
N LEU A 79 21.19 5.96 5.28
CA LEU A 79 20.40 5.35 4.20
C LEU A 79 21.30 4.95 3.02
N GLU A 80 22.22 5.83 2.60
CA GLU A 80 23.19 5.56 1.54
C GLU A 80 24.08 4.35 1.86
N GLU A 81 24.51 4.18 3.12
CA GLU A 81 25.37 3.07 3.56
C GLU A 81 24.61 1.75 3.72
N ASN A 82 23.32 1.79 4.11
CA ASN A 82 22.53 0.60 4.44
C ASN A 82 21.57 0.16 3.33
N TYR A 83 21.12 1.08 2.46
CA TYR A 83 20.19 0.84 1.37
C TYR A 83 20.62 1.65 0.14
N THR A 84 21.84 1.40 -0.33
CA THR A 84 22.50 2.20 -1.37
C THR A 84 21.63 2.37 -2.61
N SER A 85 21.12 1.29 -3.18
CA SER A 85 20.31 1.36 -4.41
C SER A 85 19.01 2.15 -4.22
N LEU A 86 18.35 2.02 -3.06
CA LEU A 86 17.16 2.79 -2.73
C LEU A 86 17.47 4.27 -2.49
N ALA A 87 18.60 4.59 -1.86
CA ALA A 87 19.03 5.96 -1.66
C ALA A 87 19.32 6.66 -3.02
N GLU A 88 20.07 6.00 -3.90
CA GLU A 88 20.34 6.50 -5.25
C GLU A 88 19.06 6.70 -6.05
N TYR A 89 18.13 5.73 -6.01
CA TYR A 89 16.84 5.83 -6.68
C TYR A 89 15.98 6.98 -6.15
N LEU A 90 15.94 7.19 -4.83
CA LEU A 90 15.12 8.22 -4.19
C LEU A 90 15.72 9.63 -4.33
N LYS A 91 17.03 9.77 -4.48
CA LYS A 91 17.73 11.07 -4.52
C LYS A 91 17.13 12.11 -5.48
N PRO A 92 16.74 11.76 -6.71
CA PRO A 92 16.12 12.72 -7.64
C PRO A 92 14.78 13.30 -7.14
N PHE A 93 14.11 12.60 -6.21
CA PHE A 93 12.81 13.00 -5.66
C PHE A 93 12.91 13.83 -4.37
N GLU A 94 14.12 14.13 -3.88
CA GLU A 94 14.36 14.79 -2.59
C GLU A 94 13.56 16.08 -2.42
N GLU A 95 13.61 16.98 -3.40
CA GLU A 95 12.93 18.27 -3.34
C GLU A 95 11.40 18.14 -3.27
N LYS A 96 10.82 17.19 -4.02
CA LYS A 96 9.39 16.90 -3.98
C LYS A 96 9.03 16.15 -2.69
N GLY A 97 9.89 15.22 -2.28
CA GLY A 97 9.71 14.43 -1.06
C GLY A 97 9.62 15.28 0.18
N LYS A 98 10.50 16.26 0.33
CA LYS A 98 10.51 17.22 1.46
C LYS A 98 9.26 18.11 1.54
N LYS A 99 8.58 18.35 0.41
CA LYS A 99 7.37 19.19 0.34
C LYS A 99 6.07 18.43 0.62
N ARG A 100 6.08 17.08 0.63
CA ARG A 100 4.87 16.30 0.86
C ARG A 100 4.46 16.31 2.33
N SER A 101 3.16 16.25 2.59
CA SER A 101 2.60 16.20 3.95
C SER A 101 2.57 14.79 4.55
N ASP A 102 2.58 13.75 3.70
CA ASP A 102 2.46 12.34 4.09
C ASP A 102 3.85 11.69 4.28
N GLN A 103 4.71 12.29 5.12
CA GLN A 103 6.05 11.79 5.44
C GLN A 103 6.17 11.34 6.89
N GLY A 104 7.19 10.51 7.18
CA GLY A 104 7.58 10.09 8.52
C GLY A 104 8.51 11.08 9.21
N ASP A 105 9.51 10.57 9.91
CA ASP A 105 10.54 11.41 10.55
C ASP A 105 11.49 12.04 9.53
N TYR A 106 11.61 11.36 8.37
CA TYR A 106 12.40 11.81 7.22
C TYR A 106 11.57 11.78 5.95
N TRP A 107 11.99 12.55 4.93
CA TRP A 107 11.25 12.68 3.69
C TRP A 107 11.14 11.37 2.87
N TRP A 108 12.01 10.39 3.09
CA TRP A 108 11.94 9.07 2.45
C TRP A 108 11.08 8.06 3.24
N GLU A 109 10.66 8.39 4.44
CA GLU A 109 9.75 7.57 5.22
C GLU A 109 8.29 7.90 4.90
N LEU A 110 7.43 6.92 4.98
CA LEU A 110 5.99 7.09 4.85
C LEU A 110 5.40 7.56 6.20
N ARG A 111 4.24 8.20 6.14
CA ARG A 111 3.53 8.67 7.33
C ARG A 111 3.25 7.53 8.31
N ALA A 112 3.01 7.87 9.57
CA ALA A 112 2.59 6.91 10.60
C ALA A 112 1.33 6.14 10.17
N CYS A 113 1.34 4.84 10.40
CA CYS A 113 0.22 3.94 10.17
C CYS A 113 0.15 2.93 11.33
N ASP A 114 -0.79 3.13 12.27
CA ASP A 114 -0.90 2.33 13.50
C ASP A 114 -1.33 0.88 13.24
N TYR A 115 -1.77 0.56 12.02
CA TYR A 115 -2.22 -0.77 11.60
C TYR A 115 -1.34 -1.37 10.50
N LEU A 116 -0.08 -0.93 10.43
CA LEU A 116 0.84 -1.37 9.38
C LEU A 116 1.01 -2.89 9.35
N ASP A 117 1.14 -3.50 10.52
CA ASP A 117 1.32 -4.96 10.68
C ASP A 117 0.13 -5.76 10.15
N GLU A 118 -1.06 -5.14 10.02
CA GLU A 118 -2.24 -5.83 9.49
C GLU A 118 -2.12 -6.08 7.97
N PHE A 119 -1.19 -5.41 7.27
CA PHE A 119 -0.91 -5.71 5.86
C PHE A 119 -0.14 -7.01 5.65
N ASP A 120 0.59 -7.48 6.64
CA ASP A 120 1.31 -8.76 6.57
C ASP A 120 0.41 -9.95 6.96
N ASN A 121 -0.71 -9.69 7.62
CA ASN A 121 -1.69 -10.70 8.02
C ASN A 121 -2.71 -11.01 6.90
N ALA A 122 -3.36 -12.18 7.04
CA ALA A 122 -4.51 -12.54 6.19
C ALA A 122 -5.64 -11.50 6.34
N LYS A 123 -6.16 -11.04 5.22
CA LYS A 123 -7.14 -9.96 5.16
C LYS A 123 -8.02 -10.03 3.92
N LEU A 124 -9.17 -9.37 3.95
CA LEU A 124 -9.91 -9.02 2.74
C LEU A 124 -9.48 -7.64 2.27
N MET A 125 -9.47 -7.46 0.96
CA MET A 125 -9.17 -6.21 0.29
C MET A 125 -10.35 -5.79 -0.58
N LEU A 126 -10.71 -4.51 -0.54
CA LEU A 126 -11.87 -3.93 -1.24
C LEU A 126 -11.47 -2.61 -1.90
N PRO A 127 -11.96 -2.30 -3.11
CA PRO A 127 -11.76 -0.97 -3.70
C PRO A 127 -12.64 0.08 -3.00
N ASP A 128 -12.15 1.32 -2.90
CA ASP A 128 -12.96 2.46 -2.43
C ASP A 128 -14.10 2.77 -3.40
N ILE A 129 -13.83 2.69 -4.70
CA ILE A 129 -14.77 3.01 -5.75
C ILE A 129 -14.85 1.85 -6.74
N ALA A 130 -16.07 1.33 -6.99
CA ALA A 130 -16.31 0.26 -7.95
C ALA A 130 -17.75 0.30 -8.48
N LEU A 131 -17.99 -0.36 -9.63
CA LEU A 131 -19.37 -0.53 -10.18
C LEU A 131 -20.23 -1.47 -9.33
N ARG A 132 -19.59 -2.30 -8.53
CA ARG A 132 -20.26 -3.28 -7.66
C ARG A 132 -19.42 -3.58 -6.45
N MET A 133 -20.06 -4.10 -5.40
CA MET A 133 -19.32 -4.66 -4.27
C MET A 133 -18.38 -5.77 -4.76
N GLN A 134 -17.11 -5.66 -4.43
CA GLN A 134 -16.12 -6.69 -4.75
C GLN A 134 -15.03 -6.73 -3.68
N ALA A 135 -14.73 -7.94 -3.28
CA ALA A 135 -13.68 -8.21 -2.29
C ALA A 135 -12.81 -9.36 -2.77
N SER A 136 -11.54 -9.33 -2.41
CA SER A 136 -10.58 -10.41 -2.62
C SER A 136 -9.91 -10.79 -1.30
N TYR A 137 -9.59 -12.06 -1.14
CA TYR A 137 -8.82 -12.55 0.00
C TYR A 137 -7.33 -12.48 -0.31
N ASN A 138 -6.55 -12.02 0.65
CA ASN A 138 -5.11 -11.93 0.56
C ASN A 138 -4.45 -12.51 1.82
N ASP A 139 -3.52 -13.45 1.63
CA ASP A 139 -2.64 -14.04 2.62
C ASP A 139 -1.15 -13.98 2.21
N SER A 140 -0.85 -13.28 1.13
CA SER A 140 0.48 -13.18 0.51
C SER A 140 1.15 -11.81 0.68
N GLY A 141 0.75 -11.03 1.69
CA GLY A 141 1.45 -9.81 2.07
C GLY A 141 1.29 -8.64 1.09
N PHE A 142 0.22 -8.58 0.27
CA PHE A 142 -0.05 -7.39 -0.54
C PHE A 142 -0.39 -6.19 0.33
N TYR A 143 0.24 -5.07 0.02
CA TYR A 143 -0.13 -3.74 0.46
C TYR A 143 -1.05 -3.07 -0.56
N CYS A 144 -1.79 -2.05 -0.20
CA CYS A 144 -2.62 -1.31 -1.15
C CYS A 144 -2.55 0.19 -0.92
N VAL A 145 -2.82 0.92 -2.00
CA VAL A 145 -2.96 2.37 -1.97
C VAL A 145 -4.30 2.78 -1.32
N ASN A 146 -4.41 4.05 -0.94
CA ASN A 146 -5.60 4.64 -0.31
C ASN A 146 -6.89 4.64 -1.19
N THR A 147 -6.86 4.06 -2.38
CA THR A 147 -8.05 3.76 -3.20
C THR A 147 -8.63 2.36 -2.90
N ALA A 148 -8.14 1.72 -1.86
CA ALA A 148 -8.61 0.44 -1.37
C ALA A 148 -8.63 0.40 0.16
N TYR A 149 -9.38 -0.55 0.70
CA TYR A 149 -9.49 -0.83 2.13
C TYR A 149 -9.03 -2.25 2.43
N ILE A 150 -8.64 -2.48 3.67
CA ILE A 150 -8.38 -3.82 4.20
C ILE A 150 -9.33 -4.12 5.37
N ILE A 151 -9.74 -5.38 5.49
CA ILE A 151 -10.43 -5.95 6.65
C ILE A 151 -9.54 -7.07 7.19
N PRO A 152 -8.72 -6.80 8.20
CA PRO A 152 -7.83 -7.80 8.78
C PRO A 152 -8.60 -8.92 9.49
N LYS A 153 -7.95 -10.09 9.60
CA LYS A 153 -8.50 -11.26 10.33
C LYS A 153 -9.88 -11.66 9.83
N ALA A 154 -10.14 -11.42 8.56
CA ALA A 154 -11.37 -11.79 7.88
C ALA A 154 -11.22 -13.16 7.24
N ASP A 155 -12.30 -13.92 7.25
CA ASP A 155 -12.36 -15.28 6.73
C ASP A 155 -13.01 -15.35 5.33
N LYS A 156 -12.96 -16.53 4.73
CA LYS A 156 -13.56 -16.78 3.41
C LYS A 156 -15.11 -16.77 3.46
N TYR A 157 -15.72 -16.96 4.62
CA TYR A 157 -17.16 -16.81 4.80
C TYR A 157 -17.57 -15.35 4.58
N LEU A 158 -16.88 -14.41 5.23
CA LEU A 158 -17.14 -12.98 5.02
C LEU A 158 -16.85 -12.57 3.56
N LEU A 159 -15.81 -13.15 2.93
CA LEU A 159 -15.53 -12.93 1.51
C LEU A 159 -16.74 -13.33 0.64
N GLY A 160 -17.30 -14.53 0.84
CA GLY A 160 -18.46 -15.03 0.12
C GLY A 160 -19.67 -14.14 0.34
N LEU A 161 -19.91 -13.73 1.58
CA LEU A 161 -21.02 -12.84 1.94
C LEU A 161 -20.89 -11.48 1.24
N LEU A 162 -19.73 -10.81 1.31
CA LEU A 162 -19.48 -9.52 0.67
C LEU A 162 -19.65 -9.60 -0.87
N ASN A 163 -19.26 -10.69 -1.49
CA ASN A 163 -19.39 -10.90 -2.93
C ASN A 163 -20.77 -11.44 -3.36
N SER A 164 -21.71 -11.61 -2.43
CA SER A 164 -23.05 -12.15 -2.72
C SER A 164 -23.94 -11.12 -3.45
N GLN A 165 -25.00 -11.62 -4.12
CA GLN A 165 -26.01 -10.77 -4.75
C GLN A 165 -26.79 -9.96 -3.72
N LEU A 166 -27.03 -10.52 -2.51
CA LEU A 166 -27.72 -9.82 -1.43
C LEU A 166 -26.94 -8.56 -1.01
N ILE A 167 -25.65 -8.72 -0.74
CA ILE A 167 -24.81 -7.56 -0.36
C ILE A 167 -24.66 -6.58 -1.53
N GLN A 168 -24.59 -7.06 -2.77
CA GLN A 168 -24.61 -6.17 -3.94
C GLN A 168 -25.88 -5.32 -3.99
N PHE A 169 -27.04 -5.90 -3.74
CA PHE A 169 -28.31 -5.17 -3.70
C PHE A 169 -28.32 -4.10 -2.59
N LEU A 170 -27.92 -4.48 -1.38
CA LEU A 170 -27.85 -3.56 -0.25
C LEU A 170 -26.82 -2.44 -0.51
N TYR A 171 -25.66 -2.80 -1.00
CA TYR A 171 -24.58 -1.86 -1.33
C TYR A 171 -25.05 -0.81 -2.34
N ALA A 172 -25.72 -1.21 -3.41
CA ALA A 172 -26.28 -0.30 -4.41
C ALA A 172 -27.36 0.66 -3.85
N LYS A 173 -28.06 0.26 -2.79
CA LYS A 173 -29.08 1.11 -2.13
C LYS A 173 -28.51 2.07 -1.09
N MET A 174 -27.42 1.69 -0.44
CA MET A 174 -26.85 2.42 0.70
C MET A 174 -25.65 3.29 0.31
N SER A 175 -24.93 2.93 -0.75
CA SER A 175 -23.73 3.65 -1.18
C SER A 175 -24.03 4.92 -1.92
N SER A 176 -23.14 5.91 -1.79
CA SER A 176 -23.20 7.11 -2.62
C SER A 176 -22.88 6.78 -4.06
N SER A 177 -23.78 7.13 -4.97
CA SER A 177 -23.55 7.02 -6.42
C SER A 177 -22.68 8.20 -6.88
N ILE A 178 -21.68 7.91 -7.71
CA ILE A 178 -20.87 8.89 -8.41
C ILE A 178 -21.03 8.73 -9.91
N GLN A 179 -20.48 9.70 -10.66
CA GLN A 179 -20.61 9.73 -12.13
C GLN A 179 -20.24 8.38 -12.77
N GLY A 180 -21.02 7.94 -13.78
CA GLY A 180 -20.80 6.69 -14.51
C GLY A 180 -21.33 5.44 -13.80
N GLY A 181 -22.19 5.58 -12.78
CA GLY A 181 -22.78 4.44 -12.06
C GLY A 181 -21.85 3.77 -11.06
N TYR A 182 -20.68 4.37 -10.79
CA TYR A 182 -19.81 3.89 -9.75
C TYR A 182 -20.38 4.17 -8.36
N LEU A 183 -20.08 3.27 -7.43
CA LEU A 183 -20.47 3.36 -6.03
C LEU A 183 -19.22 3.56 -5.18
N ARG A 184 -19.33 4.42 -4.18
CA ARG A 184 -18.28 4.57 -3.17
C ARG A 184 -18.60 3.69 -1.97
N PHE A 185 -17.59 2.98 -1.47
CA PHE A 185 -17.74 2.02 -0.37
C PHE A 185 -18.18 2.68 0.96
N ILE A 186 -17.77 3.92 1.22
CA ILE A 186 -18.15 4.70 2.41
C ILE A 186 -18.75 6.02 2.01
#